data_764ee9120ec73300852e744411635974
#
_entry.id   764ee9120ec73300852e744411635974
#
_cell.length_a   1.000
_cell.length_b   1.000
_cell.length_c   1.000
_cell.angle_alpha   90.00
_cell.angle_beta   90.00
_cell.angle_gamma   90.00
#
_symmetry.space_group_name_H-M   'P 1'
#
loop_
_entity.id
_entity.type
_entity.pdbx_description
1 polymer ?
#
loop_
_entity_poly.entity_id
_entity_poly.type
_entity_poly.pdbx_seq_one_letter_code
_entity_poly.pdbx_strand_id
1 'polypeptide(L)'
;VSAGVKSSHFHDQANRSANVITISSSGANAGYVNFWREPIFASDCITVQATSVVETVIAFQFLKMIQNHIYRKASGSAQPHVYTSDLFNLKYLLPPKKVIDLFERKLISSNDLIGCQNQENDKLKELRDWLLPMLMNGQVTVSETS
;
A
#
# COMPACT_ATOMS: atom_id res chain seq x y z
N VAL A 1 7.81 2.47 -6.05
CA VAL A 1 6.37 2.71 -6.23
C VAL A 1 6.20 3.94 -7.07
N SER A 2 5.47 3.84 -8.13
CA SER A 2 5.10 4.93 -9.03
C SER A 2 3.57 5.04 -9.09
N ALA A 3 3.03 5.70 -10.11
CA ALA A 3 1.58 5.90 -10.32
C ALA A 3 0.73 4.60 -10.43
N GLY A 4 1.19 3.48 -9.92
CA GLY A 4 0.56 2.16 -10.01
C GLY A 4 -0.15 1.71 -8.73
N VAL A 5 -1.01 0.70 -8.87
CA VAL A 5 -1.71 0.04 -7.76
C VAL A 5 -0.77 -0.88 -6.97
N LYS A 6 0.27 -1.39 -7.61
CA LYS A 6 1.27 -2.30 -7.04
C LYS A 6 2.67 -1.71 -7.19
N SER A 7 3.65 -2.26 -6.46
CA SER A 7 5.05 -1.98 -6.72
C SER A 7 5.40 -2.39 -8.16
N SER A 8 5.97 -1.48 -8.93
CA SER A 8 6.33 -1.73 -10.33
C SER A 8 7.76 -2.28 -10.45
N HIS A 9 8.65 -1.82 -9.58
CA HIS A 9 10.08 -2.19 -9.59
C HIS A 9 10.63 -2.14 -8.16
N PHE A 10 11.71 -2.89 -7.93
CA PHE A 10 12.51 -2.79 -6.72
C PHE A 10 13.62 -1.76 -6.92
N HIS A 11 13.97 -1.05 -5.86
CA HIS A 11 15.04 -0.06 -5.83
C HIS A 11 15.90 -0.29 -4.60
N ASP A 12 17.21 -0.16 -4.74
CA ASP A 12 18.17 -0.44 -3.69
C ASP A 12 18.11 0.54 -2.51
N GLN A 13 17.55 1.73 -2.76
CA GLN A 13 17.43 2.77 -1.74
C GLN A 13 15.98 3.22 -1.60
N ALA A 14 15.48 3.19 -0.38
CA ALA A 14 14.20 3.78 -0.04
C ALA A 14 14.33 5.29 0.19
N ASN A 15 13.37 6.06 -0.31
CA ASN A 15 13.27 7.50 -0.04
C ASN A 15 12.12 7.85 0.92
N ARG A 16 11.37 6.85 1.36
CA ARG A 16 10.32 6.95 2.38
C ARG A 16 10.46 5.80 3.36
N SER A 17 10.26 6.12 4.63
CA SER A 17 10.22 5.13 5.71
C SER A 17 8.99 4.24 5.61
N ALA A 18 9.00 3.14 6.33
CA ALA A 18 7.86 2.25 6.49
C ALA A 18 6.61 2.99 7.06
N ASN A 19 5.45 2.39 6.88
CA ASN A 19 4.15 2.91 7.33
C ASN A 19 3.80 4.27 6.69
N VAL A 20 3.88 4.33 5.39
CA VAL A 20 3.57 5.52 4.59
C VAL A 20 2.40 5.26 3.64
N ILE A 21 1.55 6.26 3.46
CA ILE A 21 0.48 6.27 2.48
C ILE A 21 1.02 6.87 1.19
N THR A 22 0.67 6.28 0.05
CA THR A 22 0.89 6.88 -1.25
C THR A 22 -0.45 7.11 -1.96
N ILE A 23 -0.54 8.22 -2.66
CA ILE A 23 -1.66 8.56 -3.54
C ILE A 23 -1.06 8.76 -4.92
N SER A 24 -1.47 7.95 -5.88
CA SER A 24 -0.99 8.03 -7.26
C SER A 24 -1.30 9.40 -7.86
N SER A 25 -0.28 10.09 -8.40
CA SER A 25 -0.45 11.45 -8.91
C SER A 25 -0.98 11.48 -10.33
N SER A 26 -0.69 10.46 -11.16
CA SER A 26 -0.93 10.51 -12.59
C SER A 26 -1.42 9.19 -13.19
N GLY A 27 -1.91 9.26 -14.43
CA GLY A 27 -2.29 8.12 -15.25
C GLY A 27 -3.63 7.48 -14.87
N ALA A 28 -3.88 6.28 -15.36
CA ALA A 28 -5.15 5.56 -15.20
C ALA A 28 -5.52 5.28 -13.73
N ASN A 29 -4.53 5.28 -12.83
CA ASN A 29 -4.72 5.05 -11.40
C ASN A 29 -4.57 6.34 -10.57
N ALA A 30 -4.63 7.52 -11.19
CA ALA A 30 -4.53 8.78 -10.46
C ALA A 30 -5.57 8.84 -9.34
N GLY A 31 -5.11 9.15 -8.11
CA GLY A 31 -5.94 9.15 -6.91
C GLY A 31 -6.03 7.81 -6.19
N TYR A 32 -5.39 6.75 -6.67
CA TYR A 32 -5.37 5.48 -5.95
C TYR A 32 -4.56 5.61 -4.66
N VAL A 33 -5.20 5.27 -3.55
CA VAL A 33 -4.60 5.32 -2.20
C VAL A 33 -4.09 3.94 -1.80
N ASN A 34 -2.82 3.86 -1.42
CA ASN A 34 -2.20 2.65 -0.92
C ASN A 34 -1.45 2.90 0.40
N PHE A 35 -1.27 1.85 1.20
CA PHE A 35 -0.51 1.88 2.45
C PHE A 35 0.64 0.88 2.38
N TRP A 36 1.85 1.37 2.66
CA TRP A 36 3.08 0.58 2.61
C TRP A 36 3.64 0.40 4.01
N ARG A 37 3.79 -0.86 4.41
CA ARG A 37 4.35 -1.24 5.71
C ARG A 37 5.87 -1.30 5.71
N GLU A 38 6.45 -1.34 4.53
CA GLU A 38 7.89 -1.42 4.29
C GLU A 38 8.43 -0.09 3.78
N PRO A 39 9.72 0.18 3.93
CA PRO A 39 10.35 1.32 3.27
C PRO A 39 10.19 1.20 1.75
N ILE A 40 9.89 2.31 1.10
CA ILE A 40 9.65 2.35 -0.34
C ILE A 40 10.47 3.44 -1.02
N PHE A 41 10.74 3.25 -2.29
CA PHE A 41 11.11 4.34 -3.19
C PHE A 41 9.83 4.87 -3.86
N ALA A 42 9.42 6.06 -3.46
CA ALA A 42 8.23 6.72 -3.96
C ALA A 42 8.62 7.71 -5.07
N SER A 43 8.02 7.55 -6.25
CA SER A 43 8.12 8.48 -7.38
C SER A 43 6.72 8.68 -7.97
N ASP A 44 6.44 9.85 -8.53
CA ASP A 44 5.16 10.20 -9.17
C ASP A 44 3.92 9.82 -8.30
N CYS A 45 4.04 10.08 -7.01
CA CYS A 45 2.95 9.91 -6.06
C CYS A 45 3.07 10.92 -4.90
N ILE A 46 1.94 11.28 -4.35
CA ILE A 46 1.86 12.08 -3.13
C ILE A 46 2.05 11.13 -1.95
N THR A 47 2.92 11.49 -1.01
CA THR A 47 3.14 10.69 0.21
C THR A 47 2.53 11.40 1.42
N VAL A 48 1.84 10.64 2.26
CA VAL A 48 1.22 11.12 3.50
C VAL A 48 1.67 10.23 4.65
N GLN A 49 2.18 10.83 5.71
CA GLN A 49 2.60 10.14 6.92
C GLN A 49 2.31 11.05 8.11
N ALA A 50 1.68 10.51 9.15
CA ALA A 50 1.45 11.21 10.40
C ALA A 50 2.59 10.94 11.40
N THR A 51 2.53 11.57 12.57
CA THR A 51 3.54 11.44 13.62
C THR A 51 3.61 10.02 14.18
N SER A 52 2.48 9.34 14.26
CA SER A 52 2.40 7.94 14.71
C SER A 52 1.89 7.00 13.61
N VAL A 53 2.25 5.73 13.72
CA VAL A 53 1.76 4.68 12.80
C VAL A 53 0.24 4.57 12.88
N VAL A 54 -0.32 4.67 14.07
CA VAL A 54 -1.77 4.58 14.30
C VAL A 54 -2.51 5.71 13.62
N GLU A 55 -2.03 6.95 13.77
CA GLU A 55 -2.61 8.10 13.08
C GLU A 55 -2.49 7.96 11.56
N THR A 56 -1.38 7.43 11.07
CA THR A 56 -1.20 7.17 9.63
C THR A 56 -2.20 6.13 9.13
N VAL A 57 -2.45 5.05 9.89
CA VAL A 57 -3.45 4.04 9.52
C VAL A 57 -4.87 4.62 9.57
N ILE A 58 -5.19 5.46 10.55
CA ILE A 58 -6.49 6.14 10.61
C ILE A 58 -6.66 7.06 9.38
N ALA A 59 -5.63 7.84 9.04
CA ALA A 59 -5.64 8.67 7.85
C ALA A 59 -5.78 7.83 6.57
N PHE A 60 -5.15 6.67 6.50
CA PHE A 60 -5.31 5.74 5.39
C PHE A 60 -6.75 5.25 5.26
N GLN A 61 -7.40 4.84 6.35
CA GLN A 61 -8.79 4.40 6.32
C GLN A 61 -9.73 5.52 5.86
N PHE A 62 -9.51 6.74 6.35
CA PHE A 62 -10.25 7.91 5.88
C PHE A 62 -10.08 8.13 4.38
N LEU A 63 -8.86 8.16 3.89
CA LEU A 63 -8.57 8.34 2.46
C LEU A 63 -9.16 7.22 1.60
N LYS A 64 -9.16 5.98 2.10
CA LYS A 64 -9.83 4.84 1.43
C LYS A 64 -11.34 5.03 1.39
N MET A 65 -11.95 5.49 2.47
CA MET A 65 -13.39 5.74 2.51
C MET A 65 -13.81 6.79 1.46
N ILE A 66 -12.99 7.82 1.25
CA ILE A 66 -13.25 8.88 0.28
C ILE A 66 -12.58 8.64 -1.09
N GLN A 67 -12.06 7.46 -1.37
CA GLN A 67 -11.33 7.09 -2.59
C GLN A 67 -12.08 7.53 -3.86
N ASN A 68 -13.40 7.33 -3.92
CA ASN A 68 -14.22 7.75 -5.07
C ASN A 68 -14.30 9.27 -5.23
N HIS A 69 -14.18 10.03 -4.13
CA HIS A 69 -14.12 11.48 -4.20
C HIS A 69 -12.78 11.95 -4.77
N ILE A 70 -11.69 11.30 -4.39
CA ILE A 70 -10.34 11.57 -4.91
C ILE A 70 -10.29 11.26 -6.42
N TYR A 71 -10.84 10.13 -6.86
CA TYR A 71 -10.92 9.79 -8.29
C TYR A 71 -11.68 10.82 -9.11
N ARG A 72 -12.78 11.37 -8.57
CA ARG A 72 -13.53 12.43 -9.26
C ARG A 72 -12.74 13.72 -9.42
N LYS A 73 -11.79 14.00 -8.54
CA LYS A 73 -10.87 15.14 -8.68
C LYS A 73 -9.88 14.94 -9.83
N ALA A 74 -9.44 13.70 -10.04
CA ALA A 74 -8.56 13.35 -11.16
C ALA A 74 -9.27 13.36 -12.52
N SER A 75 -10.61 13.16 -12.54
CA SER A 75 -11.39 13.11 -13.78
C SER A 75 -11.65 14.50 -14.34
N GLY A 76 -11.44 14.67 -15.65
CA GLY A 76 -11.75 15.92 -16.37
C GLY A 76 -10.64 16.41 -17.30
N SER A 77 -9.48 15.76 -17.32
CA SER A 77 -8.41 16.04 -18.28
C SER A 77 -8.13 14.81 -19.17
N ALA A 78 -7.54 15.04 -20.34
CA ALA A 78 -7.08 13.98 -21.24
C ALA A 78 -6.09 13.02 -20.53
N GLN A 79 -5.39 13.50 -19.51
CA GLN A 79 -4.54 12.73 -18.62
C GLN A 79 -4.95 13.03 -17.17
N PRO A 80 -5.55 12.07 -16.46
CA PRO A 80 -5.94 12.27 -15.06
C PRO A 80 -4.75 12.61 -14.17
N HIS A 81 -4.90 13.66 -13.37
CA HIS A 81 -3.90 14.10 -12.40
C HIS A 81 -4.55 14.45 -11.07
N VAL A 82 -3.90 14.11 -9.96
CA VAL A 82 -4.25 14.56 -8.61
C VAL A 82 -3.10 15.39 -8.06
N TYR A 83 -3.42 16.59 -7.63
CA TYR A 83 -2.47 17.51 -7.04
C TYR A 83 -2.57 17.52 -5.52
N THR A 84 -1.49 17.87 -4.86
CA THR A 84 -1.46 18.01 -3.40
C THR A 84 -2.49 19.04 -2.90
N SER A 85 -2.75 20.09 -3.70
CA SER A 85 -3.78 21.09 -3.41
C SER A 85 -5.20 20.51 -3.31
N ASP A 86 -5.50 19.45 -4.05
CA ASP A 86 -6.81 18.78 -4.02
C ASP A 86 -7.06 18.08 -2.70
N LEU A 87 -5.99 17.70 -2.00
CA LEU A 87 -6.03 16.99 -0.74
C LEU A 87 -6.05 17.94 0.47
N PHE A 88 -5.49 19.15 0.36
CA PHE A 88 -5.45 20.12 1.47
C PHE A 88 -6.84 20.56 1.95
N ASN A 89 -7.84 20.52 1.08
CA ASN A 89 -9.21 20.90 1.41
C ASN A 89 -10.04 19.76 2.04
N LEU A 90 -9.43 18.57 2.21
CA LEU A 90 -10.11 17.45 2.84
C LEU A 90 -10.18 17.69 4.36
N LYS A 91 -11.38 17.84 4.86
CA LYS A 91 -11.62 17.96 6.30
C LYS A 91 -11.61 16.56 6.91
N TYR A 92 -10.63 16.33 7.75
CA TYR A 92 -10.46 15.10 8.50
C TYR A 92 -10.76 15.36 9.99
N LEU A 93 -11.64 14.54 10.56
CA LEU A 93 -11.93 14.55 11.99
C LEU A 93 -10.96 13.60 12.70
N LEU A 94 -10.03 14.15 13.45
CA LEU A 94 -9.17 13.34 14.31
C LEU A 94 -9.98 12.84 15.51
N PRO A 95 -10.08 11.51 15.73
CA PRO A 95 -10.79 10.99 16.88
C PRO A 95 -10.17 11.42 18.22
N PRO A 96 -10.93 11.47 19.32
CA PRO A 96 -10.37 11.71 20.64
C PRO A 96 -9.31 10.65 21.00
N LYS A 97 -8.29 11.05 21.77
CA LYS A 97 -7.16 10.17 22.13
C LYS A 97 -7.59 8.82 22.70
N LYS A 98 -8.62 8.77 23.55
CA LYS A 98 -9.15 7.50 24.09
C LYS A 98 -9.61 6.52 22.99
N VAL A 99 -10.17 7.04 21.91
CA VAL A 99 -10.61 6.20 20.78
C VAL A 99 -9.40 5.74 19.98
N ILE A 100 -8.41 6.60 19.79
CA ILE A 100 -7.13 6.25 19.14
C ILE A 100 -6.44 5.15 19.93
N ASP A 101 -6.32 5.25 21.26
CA ASP A 101 -5.64 4.27 22.11
C ASP A 101 -6.37 2.91 22.10
N LEU A 102 -7.71 2.90 22.07
CA LEU A 102 -8.50 1.67 21.92
C LEU A 102 -8.33 1.01 20.55
N PHE A 103 -8.25 1.83 19.52
CA PHE A 103 -8.04 1.38 18.15
C PHE A 103 -6.63 0.84 17.96
N GLU A 104 -5.62 1.48 18.57
CA GLU A 104 -4.23 1.05 18.53
C GLU A 104 -4.04 -0.39 18.99
N ARG A 105 -4.65 -0.76 20.11
CA ARG A 105 -4.57 -2.12 20.65
C ARG A 105 -5.10 -3.19 19.70
N LYS A 106 -6.16 -2.86 18.94
CA LYS A 106 -6.73 -3.78 17.94
C LYS A 106 -5.95 -3.77 16.63
N LEU A 107 -5.40 -2.62 16.25
CA LEU A 107 -4.67 -2.44 15.01
C LEU A 107 -3.30 -3.10 15.03
N ILE A 108 -2.56 -3.04 16.15
CA ILE A 108 -1.21 -3.59 16.24
C ILE A 108 -1.25 -5.08 15.89
N SER A 109 -2.09 -5.87 16.58
CA SER A 109 -2.18 -7.30 16.33
C SER A 109 -2.62 -7.65 14.90
N SER A 110 -3.57 -6.88 14.33
CA SER A 110 -4.04 -7.11 12.96
C SER A 110 -2.99 -6.69 11.92
N ASN A 111 -2.26 -5.61 12.14
CA ASN A 111 -1.19 -5.17 11.26
C ASN A 111 0.00 -6.12 11.25
N ASP A 112 0.38 -6.64 12.41
CA ASP A 112 1.45 -7.63 12.54
C ASP A 112 1.08 -8.91 11.80
N LEU A 113 -0.17 -9.37 11.94
CA LEU A 113 -0.67 -10.54 11.22
C LEU A 113 -0.65 -10.34 9.70
N ILE A 114 -1.14 -9.20 9.21
CA ILE A 114 -1.11 -8.86 7.78
C ILE A 114 0.34 -8.78 7.27
N GLY A 115 1.24 -8.20 8.06
CA GLY A 115 2.67 -8.14 7.72
C GLY A 115 3.28 -9.52 7.57
N CYS A 116 3.03 -10.40 8.54
CA CYS A 116 3.49 -11.79 8.51
C CYS A 116 2.95 -12.56 7.30
N GLN A 117 1.65 -12.45 7.02
CA GLN A 117 1.03 -13.11 5.86
C GLN A 117 1.57 -12.59 4.51
N ASN A 118 1.85 -11.30 4.40
CA ASN A 118 2.44 -10.75 3.19
C ASN A 118 3.85 -11.32 2.95
N GLN A 119 4.69 -11.40 4.00
CA GLN A 119 6.03 -12.00 3.90
C GLN A 119 5.96 -13.48 3.53
N GLU A 120 5.00 -14.23 4.09
CA GLU A 120 4.77 -15.62 3.75
C GLU A 120 4.34 -15.77 2.29
N ASN A 121 3.41 -14.94 1.83
CA ASN A 121 2.99 -14.92 0.43
C ASN A 121 4.14 -14.62 -0.54
N ASP A 122 5.04 -13.73 -0.18
CA ASP A 122 6.18 -13.39 -1.03
C ASP A 122 7.18 -14.55 -1.10
N LYS A 123 7.46 -15.22 0.04
CA LYS A 123 8.26 -16.46 0.04
C LYS A 123 7.62 -17.59 -0.77
N LEU A 124 6.30 -17.75 -0.70
CA LEU A 124 5.58 -18.74 -1.49
C LEU A 124 5.64 -18.44 -2.99
N LYS A 125 5.59 -17.16 -3.38
CA LYS A 125 5.78 -16.75 -4.78
C LYS A 125 7.21 -17.07 -5.25
N GLU A 126 8.22 -16.71 -4.47
CA GLU A 126 9.61 -17.03 -4.77
C GLU A 126 9.83 -18.54 -4.94
N LEU A 127 9.29 -19.34 -4.02
CA LEU A 127 9.35 -20.80 -4.07
C LEU A 127 8.65 -21.35 -5.32
N ARG A 128 7.46 -20.85 -5.63
CA ARG A 128 6.72 -21.21 -6.85
C ARG A 128 7.56 -20.91 -8.11
N ASP A 129 8.10 -19.70 -8.19
CA ASP A 129 8.83 -19.24 -9.38
C ASP A 129 10.14 -20.00 -9.54
N TRP A 130 10.73 -20.47 -8.44
CA TRP A 130 11.90 -21.36 -8.45
C TRP A 130 11.54 -22.80 -8.83
N LEU A 131 10.44 -23.36 -8.29
CA LEU A 131 10.04 -24.76 -8.53
C LEU A 131 9.42 -24.96 -9.91
N LEU A 132 8.67 -23.99 -10.43
CA LEU A 132 7.92 -24.15 -11.67
C LEU A 132 8.78 -24.56 -12.87
N PRO A 133 9.94 -23.94 -13.15
CA PRO A 133 10.83 -24.38 -14.22
C PRO A 133 11.37 -25.79 -14.00
N MET A 134 11.65 -26.19 -12.75
CA MET A 134 12.18 -27.52 -12.42
C MET A 134 11.13 -28.62 -12.65
N LEU A 135 9.87 -28.33 -12.29
CA LEU A 135 8.75 -29.23 -12.56
C LEU A 135 8.51 -29.39 -14.08
N MET A 136 8.56 -28.27 -14.82
CA MET A 136 8.37 -28.28 -16.28
C MET A 136 9.48 -29.04 -17.03
N ASN A 137 10.70 -29.01 -16.49
CA ASN A 137 11.85 -29.70 -17.07
C ASN A 137 12.03 -31.14 -16.54
N GLY A 138 11.12 -31.63 -15.68
CA GLY A 138 11.19 -32.95 -15.09
C GLY A 138 12.35 -33.17 -14.10
N GLN A 139 12.97 -32.10 -13.62
CA GLN A 139 14.06 -32.16 -12.63
C GLN A 139 13.54 -32.48 -11.21
N VAL A 140 12.28 -32.19 -10.96
CA VAL A 140 11.56 -32.49 -9.72
C VAL A 140 10.21 -33.10 -10.08
N THR A 141 9.81 -34.13 -9.35
CA THR A 141 8.49 -34.78 -9.51
C THR A 141 7.75 -34.71 -8.17
N VAL A 142 6.43 -34.54 -8.21
CA VAL A 142 5.58 -34.64 -7.02
C VAL A 142 5.22 -36.10 -6.83
N SER A 143 5.67 -36.71 -5.71
CA SER A 143 5.22 -38.06 -5.34
C SER A 143 3.90 -37.93 -4.58
N GLU A 144 2.87 -38.60 -5.02
CA GLU A 144 1.64 -38.80 -4.25
C GLU A 144 2.00 -39.65 -3.01
N THR A 145 1.89 -39.08 -1.83
CA THR A 145 1.89 -39.83 -0.57
C THR A 145 0.50 -40.46 -0.42
N SER A 146 0.43 -41.76 -0.61
CA SER A 146 -0.74 -42.59 -0.31
C SER A 146 -1.08 -42.58 1.17
#